data_aa83a49514913bef00ec56dd4b9e119d
#
_entry.id   aa83a49514913bef00ec56dd4b9e119d
#
_cell.length_a   1.000
_cell.length_b   1.000
_cell.length_c   1.000
_cell.angle_alpha   90.00
_cell.angle_beta   90.00
_cell.angle_gamma   90.00
#
_symmetry.space_group_name_H-M   'P 1'
#
loop_
_entity.id
_entity.type
_entity.pdbx_description
1 polymer ?
#
loop_
_entity_poly.entity_id
_entity_poly.type
_entity_poly.pdbx_seq_one_letter_code
_entity_poly.pdbx_strand_id
1 'polypeptide(L)'
;MRTRILAVVFISLLLPCLAQAQEKSKSCDRACLENYVDRYMDAMLKHDPSLELFSRDCKFTENGVRLPLGHEGLWFGMSGKANYKFYIPDVETQQVAFLGTAREGAANKQGEIPLVAVAIRLKIANGLIAEAEQLVLRSSSDTMGMTGKLSVGESVEKMRKPHEIYREAIPEAERLSREELIKTANYYFSGLQKNDHGKGYYPFTDDCHRVENGTPATNVPVPEGQKRPDPKTSTVYSSHWGCKEQFEAGLMGFISRVRDRRFVAVDRERGIAFAFGFFDHDSLNWTWQIAELFRIEKGNIRRIEAIFHRCPYGMNSGWSTYEQGMSDQIQSIR
;
A
#
# COMPACT_ATOMS: atom_id res chain seq x y z
N MET A 1 72.53 1.93 -58.41
CA MET A 1 71.52 1.43 -57.44
C MET A 1 70.94 2.64 -56.70
N ARG A 2 69.72 2.98 -57.00
CA ARG A 2 69.03 4.13 -56.30
C ARG A 2 67.91 3.53 -55.46
N THR A 3 68.11 3.61 -54.13
CA THR A 3 67.16 3.14 -53.13
C THR A 3 66.05 4.20 -52.97
N ARG A 4 64.79 3.84 -53.23
CA ARG A 4 63.61 4.68 -52.99
C ARG A 4 63.10 4.38 -51.59
N ILE A 5 63.07 5.37 -50.74
CA ILE A 5 62.45 5.31 -49.40
C ILE A 5 60.96 5.68 -49.60
N LEU A 6 60.06 4.74 -49.30
CA LEU A 6 58.62 5.02 -49.20
C LEU A 6 58.31 5.55 -47.79
N ALA A 7 57.81 6.78 -47.71
CA ALA A 7 57.26 7.31 -46.47
C ALA A 7 55.78 6.92 -46.33
N VAL A 8 55.47 6.14 -45.30
CA VAL A 8 54.09 5.78 -44.96
C VAL A 8 53.57 6.85 -44.01
N VAL A 9 52.59 7.65 -44.47
CA VAL A 9 51.91 8.65 -43.65
C VAL A 9 50.75 7.95 -42.92
N PHE A 10 50.86 7.83 -41.61
CA PHE A 10 49.74 7.38 -40.74
C PHE A 10 48.83 8.58 -40.48
N ILE A 11 47.64 8.57 -41.11
CA ILE A 11 46.56 9.51 -40.77
C ILE A 11 45.80 8.91 -39.60
N SER A 12 46.01 9.46 -38.38
CA SER A 12 45.25 9.13 -37.22
C SER A 12 43.86 9.82 -37.29
N LEU A 13 42.81 9.07 -37.60
CA LEU A 13 41.43 9.51 -37.51
C LEU A 13 41.06 9.61 -36.01
N LEU A 14 41.09 10.83 -35.51
CA LEU A 14 40.43 11.16 -34.19
C LEU A 14 38.94 11.16 -34.38
N LEU A 15 38.26 10.05 -34.03
CA LEU A 15 36.82 10.01 -33.83
C LEU A 15 36.47 10.84 -32.58
N PRO A 16 35.63 11.88 -32.70
CA PRO A 16 35.10 12.54 -31.49
C PRO A 16 34.17 11.55 -30.79
N CYS A 17 34.55 11.14 -29.61
CA CYS A 17 33.68 10.42 -28.66
C CYS A 17 32.57 11.39 -28.25
N LEU A 18 31.42 11.35 -28.93
CA LEU A 18 30.20 12.01 -28.50
C LEU A 18 29.78 11.34 -27.18
N ALA A 19 30.27 11.89 -26.07
CA ALA A 19 29.69 11.62 -24.77
C ALA A 19 28.23 12.11 -24.81
N GLN A 20 27.31 11.21 -25.09
CA GLN A 20 25.90 11.45 -24.80
C GLN A 20 25.78 11.72 -23.32
N ALA A 21 25.63 13.00 -22.96
CA ALA A 21 25.19 13.38 -21.65
C ALA A 21 23.84 12.69 -21.42
N GLN A 22 23.83 11.60 -20.69
CA GLN A 22 22.62 10.97 -20.20
C GLN A 22 21.99 12.03 -19.29
N GLU A 23 20.97 12.74 -19.80
CA GLU A 23 20.14 13.60 -18.95
C GLU A 23 19.68 12.72 -17.79
N LYS A 24 20.21 13.01 -16.60
CA LYS A 24 19.71 12.41 -15.38
C LYS A 24 18.22 12.74 -15.32
N SER A 25 17.39 11.75 -15.56
CA SER A 25 15.95 11.85 -15.35
C SER A 25 15.74 12.54 -14.00
N LYS A 26 15.13 13.72 -14.05
CA LYS A 26 14.88 14.53 -12.86
C LYS A 26 14.00 13.70 -11.93
N SER A 27 14.51 13.34 -10.75
CA SER A 27 13.72 12.59 -9.77
C SER A 27 12.48 13.42 -9.38
N CYS A 28 11.36 12.74 -9.26
CA CYS A 28 10.11 13.35 -8.79
C CYS A 28 10.22 13.74 -7.31
N ASP A 29 9.77 14.95 -7.00
CA ASP A 29 9.45 15.35 -5.64
C ASP A 29 8.07 14.80 -5.22
N ARG A 30 7.63 15.14 -4.01
CA ARG A 30 6.34 14.76 -3.46
C ARG A 30 5.18 15.08 -4.40
N ALA A 31 5.06 16.33 -4.82
CA ALA A 31 3.96 16.80 -5.65
C ALA A 31 3.93 16.11 -7.01
N CYS A 32 5.11 15.89 -7.60
CA CYS A 32 5.25 15.14 -8.83
C CYS A 32 4.74 13.70 -8.68
N LEU A 33 5.10 12.99 -7.60
CA LEU A 33 4.64 11.63 -7.35
C LEU A 33 3.12 11.56 -7.11
N GLU A 34 2.56 12.49 -6.33
CA GLU A 34 1.11 12.59 -6.11
C GLU A 34 0.36 12.83 -7.42
N ASN A 35 0.90 13.68 -8.31
CA ASN A 35 0.33 13.95 -9.64
C ASN A 35 0.34 12.71 -10.55
N TYR A 36 1.31 11.79 -10.41
CA TYR A 36 1.27 10.51 -11.14
C TYR A 36 0.05 9.67 -10.75
N VAL A 37 -0.36 9.67 -9.49
CA VAL A 37 -1.59 8.98 -9.07
C VAL A 37 -2.82 9.64 -9.70
N ASP A 38 -2.91 10.97 -9.68
CA ASP A 38 -4.05 11.67 -10.30
C ASP A 38 -4.14 11.39 -11.80
N ARG A 39 -3.01 11.41 -12.52
CA ARG A 39 -2.92 11.06 -13.94
C ARG A 39 -3.28 9.60 -14.19
N TYR A 40 -2.85 8.69 -13.32
CA TYR A 40 -3.20 7.27 -13.39
C TYR A 40 -4.72 7.07 -13.24
N MET A 41 -5.34 7.73 -12.25
CA MET A 41 -6.80 7.68 -12.07
C MET A 41 -7.56 8.32 -13.25
N ASP A 42 -7.01 9.39 -13.85
CA ASP A 42 -7.59 10.02 -15.04
C ASP A 42 -7.48 9.13 -16.28
N ALA A 43 -6.35 8.45 -16.46
CA ALA A 43 -6.14 7.50 -17.54
C ALA A 43 -7.09 6.29 -17.40
N MET A 44 -7.25 5.78 -16.18
CA MET A 44 -8.17 4.68 -15.89
C MET A 44 -9.63 5.08 -16.16
N LEU A 45 -10.06 6.29 -15.75
CA LEU A 45 -11.40 6.81 -16.03
C LEU A 45 -11.67 6.99 -17.53
N LYS A 46 -10.64 7.32 -18.30
CA LYS A 46 -10.72 7.47 -19.77
C LYS A 46 -10.52 6.16 -20.50
N HIS A 47 -10.17 5.07 -19.81
CA HIS A 47 -9.77 3.78 -20.39
C HIS A 47 -8.60 3.92 -21.40
N ASP A 48 -7.66 4.85 -21.11
CA ASP A 48 -6.54 5.21 -21.99
C ASP A 48 -5.19 4.83 -21.37
N PRO A 49 -4.61 3.65 -21.69
CA PRO A 49 -3.30 3.23 -21.23
C PRO A 49 -2.16 3.81 -22.09
N SER A 50 -2.22 5.10 -22.39
CA SER A 50 -1.28 5.78 -23.29
C SER A 50 0.19 5.61 -22.90
N LEU A 51 1.07 5.39 -23.88
CA LEU A 51 2.52 5.32 -23.72
C LEU A 51 3.16 6.66 -23.28
N GLU A 52 2.41 7.73 -23.27
CA GLU A 52 2.85 9.02 -22.69
C GLU A 52 2.88 8.98 -21.16
N LEU A 53 2.15 8.06 -20.54
CA LEU A 53 2.09 7.90 -19.09
C LEU A 53 2.76 6.60 -18.63
N PHE A 54 2.69 5.54 -19.44
CA PHE A 54 3.14 4.20 -19.06
C PHE A 54 4.32 3.74 -19.90
N SER A 55 5.25 3.01 -19.27
CA SER A 55 6.25 2.27 -20.04
C SER A 55 5.58 1.15 -20.84
N ARG A 56 6.19 0.80 -21.99
CA ARG A 56 5.67 -0.23 -22.89
C ARG A 56 5.46 -1.59 -22.20
N ASP A 57 6.31 -1.89 -21.23
CA ASP A 57 6.36 -3.13 -20.46
C ASP A 57 5.82 -2.95 -19.04
N CYS A 58 4.99 -1.91 -18.80
CA CYS A 58 4.40 -1.65 -17.49
C CYS A 58 3.75 -2.91 -16.93
N LYS A 59 4.25 -3.34 -15.77
CA LYS A 59 3.66 -4.48 -15.07
C LYS A 59 2.45 -4.01 -14.27
N PHE A 60 1.29 -4.58 -14.57
CA PHE A 60 0.03 -4.26 -13.89
C PHE A 60 -0.55 -5.49 -13.18
N THR A 61 -1.01 -5.31 -11.95
CA THR A 61 -1.80 -6.31 -11.22
C THR A 61 -2.99 -5.68 -10.53
N GLU A 62 -4.12 -6.40 -10.51
CA GLU A 62 -5.26 -6.10 -9.65
C GLU A 62 -5.58 -7.33 -8.80
N ASN A 63 -5.72 -7.12 -7.48
CA ASN A 63 -6.03 -8.18 -6.51
C ASN A 63 -5.12 -9.42 -6.66
N GLY A 64 -3.81 -9.18 -6.87
CA GLY A 64 -2.80 -10.22 -7.03
C GLY A 64 -2.78 -10.92 -8.41
N VAL A 65 -3.69 -10.58 -9.31
CA VAL A 65 -3.73 -11.15 -10.66
C VAL A 65 -3.04 -10.21 -11.65
N ARG A 66 -2.09 -10.73 -12.43
CA ARG A 66 -1.49 -9.98 -13.53
C ARG A 66 -2.48 -9.85 -14.67
N LEU A 67 -2.79 -8.63 -15.05
CA LEU A 67 -3.77 -8.31 -16.09
C LEU A 67 -3.15 -7.42 -17.18
N PRO A 68 -3.72 -7.41 -18.39
CA PRO A 68 -3.41 -6.39 -19.39
C PRO A 68 -3.82 -5.01 -18.88
N LEU A 69 -2.90 -4.05 -18.94
CA LEU A 69 -3.20 -2.67 -18.56
C LEU A 69 -4.25 -2.06 -19.50
N GLY A 70 -5.25 -1.39 -18.94
CA GLY A 70 -6.24 -0.63 -19.70
C GLY A 70 -7.50 -1.40 -20.10
N HIS A 71 -7.58 -2.72 -19.88
CA HIS A 71 -8.64 -3.54 -20.47
C HIS A 71 -9.46 -4.36 -19.48
N GLU A 72 -9.02 -4.55 -18.24
CA GLU A 72 -9.66 -5.45 -17.29
C GLU A 72 -9.70 -4.84 -15.87
N GLY A 73 -10.53 -5.44 -15.01
CA GLY A 73 -10.68 -5.01 -13.63
C GLY A 73 -11.25 -3.60 -13.53
N LEU A 74 -10.75 -2.79 -12.62
CA LEU A 74 -11.21 -1.41 -12.45
C LEU A 74 -10.90 -0.54 -13.69
N TRP A 75 -9.89 -0.86 -14.48
CA TRP A 75 -9.62 -0.20 -15.76
C TRP A 75 -10.78 -0.30 -16.74
N PHE A 76 -11.50 -1.42 -16.74
CA PHE A 76 -12.71 -1.59 -17.55
C PHE A 76 -13.92 -0.94 -16.92
N GLY A 77 -14.05 -1.02 -15.59
CA GLY A 77 -15.27 -0.67 -14.87
C GLY A 77 -15.34 0.74 -14.30
N MET A 78 -14.21 1.47 -14.23
CA MET A 78 -14.19 2.79 -13.60
C MET A 78 -15.04 3.80 -14.36
N SER A 79 -16.03 4.37 -13.67
CA SER A 79 -16.99 5.34 -14.23
C SER A 79 -16.97 6.69 -13.53
N GLY A 80 -16.16 6.86 -12.47
CA GLY A 80 -16.00 8.13 -11.78
C GLY A 80 -14.92 8.09 -10.71
N LYS A 81 -14.37 9.27 -10.40
CA LYS A 81 -13.55 9.47 -9.21
C LYS A 81 -14.46 9.73 -8.01
N ALA A 82 -13.97 9.44 -6.80
CA ALA A 82 -14.66 9.77 -5.55
C ALA A 82 -13.78 10.70 -4.69
N ASN A 83 -14.15 10.94 -3.43
CA ASN A 83 -13.59 12.07 -2.69
C ASN A 83 -12.45 11.68 -1.74
N TYR A 84 -12.48 10.45 -1.19
CA TYR A 84 -11.40 10.03 -0.29
C TYR A 84 -10.11 9.81 -1.06
N LYS A 85 -9.06 10.56 -0.71
CA LYS A 85 -7.75 10.50 -1.36
C LYS A 85 -6.65 10.64 -0.33
N PHE A 86 -5.78 9.65 -0.26
CA PHE A 86 -4.62 9.66 0.61
C PHE A 86 -3.39 9.22 -0.16
N TYR A 87 -2.41 10.11 -0.31
CA TYR A 87 -1.17 9.89 -1.04
C TYR A 87 -0.03 9.64 -0.06
N ILE A 88 0.79 8.64 -0.35
CA ILE A 88 2.00 8.29 0.39
C ILE A 88 3.18 8.27 -0.59
N PRO A 89 3.77 9.44 -0.91
CA PRO A 89 4.89 9.53 -1.82
C PRO A 89 6.21 9.11 -1.16
N ASP A 90 6.94 8.25 -1.83
CA ASP A 90 8.28 7.78 -1.47
C ASP A 90 9.30 8.35 -2.46
N VAL A 91 9.84 9.51 -2.13
CA VAL A 91 10.78 10.23 -2.99
C VAL A 91 12.13 9.52 -3.13
N GLU A 92 12.49 8.67 -2.17
CA GLU A 92 13.77 7.93 -2.19
C GLU A 92 13.75 6.81 -3.22
N THR A 93 12.64 6.10 -3.36
CA THR A 93 12.50 4.96 -4.27
C THR A 93 11.71 5.29 -5.54
N GLN A 94 11.26 6.55 -5.66
CA GLN A 94 10.42 7.02 -6.78
C GLN A 94 9.16 6.16 -6.92
N GLN A 95 8.53 5.88 -5.79
CA GLN A 95 7.26 5.19 -5.72
C GLN A 95 6.21 6.07 -5.02
N VAL A 96 4.96 5.80 -5.30
CA VAL A 96 3.85 6.40 -4.56
C VAL A 96 2.81 5.34 -4.28
N ALA A 97 2.38 5.29 -3.01
CA ALA A 97 1.18 4.56 -2.65
C ALA A 97 -0.01 5.51 -2.50
N PHE A 98 -1.19 4.99 -2.68
CA PHE A 98 -2.45 5.72 -2.59
C PHE A 98 -3.51 4.82 -1.97
N LEU A 99 -4.30 5.39 -1.07
CA LEU A 99 -5.52 4.80 -0.56
C LEU A 99 -6.67 5.75 -0.91
N GLY A 100 -7.71 5.24 -1.56
CA GLY A 100 -8.79 6.10 -2.00
C GLY A 100 -10.06 5.37 -2.36
N THR A 101 -10.98 6.11 -2.98
CA THR A 101 -12.25 5.60 -3.46
C THR A 101 -12.45 5.95 -4.94
N ALA A 102 -13.20 5.10 -5.63
CA ALA A 102 -13.61 5.30 -7.02
C ALA A 102 -15.05 4.82 -7.21
N ARG A 103 -15.66 5.16 -8.34
CA ARG A 103 -16.96 4.65 -8.77
C ARG A 103 -16.77 3.63 -9.88
N GLU A 104 -17.48 2.51 -9.80
CA GLU A 104 -17.34 1.41 -10.75
C GLU A 104 -18.71 0.98 -11.26
N GLY A 105 -18.81 0.77 -12.59
CA GLY A 105 -19.99 0.27 -13.25
C GLY A 105 -21.06 1.34 -13.52
N ALA A 106 -22.27 0.88 -13.80
CA ALA A 106 -23.42 1.72 -14.09
C ALA A 106 -24.19 2.09 -12.81
N ALA A 107 -25.00 3.15 -12.89
CA ALA A 107 -25.89 3.53 -11.82
C ALA A 107 -26.91 2.41 -11.54
N ASN A 108 -27.17 2.16 -10.26
CA ASN A 108 -28.22 1.27 -9.79
C ASN A 108 -29.62 1.88 -10.05
N LYS A 109 -30.69 1.17 -9.64
CA LYS A 109 -32.08 1.64 -9.80
C LYS A 109 -32.41 2.95 -9.08
N GLN A 110 -31.59 3.33 -8.09
CA GLN A 110 -31.70 4.58 -7.33
C GLN A 110 -30.85 5.71 -7.96
N GLY A 111 -30.15 5.45 -9.07
CA GLY A 111 -29.27 6.41 -9.74
C GLY A 111 -27.88 6.53 -9.11
N GLU A 112 -27.52 5.66 -8.17
CA GLU A 112 -26.22 5.68 -7.49
C GLU A 112 -25.23 4.74 -8.18
N ILE A 113 -24.02 5.22 -8.43
CA ILE A 113 -22.93 4.41 -8.95
C ILE A 113 -22.18 3.79 -7.77
N PRO A 114 -21.96 2.46 -7.75
CA PRO A 114 -21.28 1.78 -6.67
C PRO A 114 -19.89 2.37 -6.37
N LEU A 115 -19.57 2.50 -5.10
CA LEU A 115 -18.27 2.91 -4.61
C LEU A 115 -17.38 1.70 -4.32
N VAL A 116 -16.14 1.76 -4.76
CA VAL A 116 -15.08 0.81 -4.43
C VAL A 116 -13.97 1.51 -3.66
N ALA A 117 -13.33 0.80 -2.74
CA ALA A 117 -12.09 1.25 -2.12
C ALA A 117 -10.92 0.73 -2.95
N VAL A 118 -9.89 1.55 -3.09
CA VAL A 118 -8.70 1.21 -3.86
C VAL A 118 -7.43 1.53 -3.07
N ALA A 119 -6.47 0.60 -3.09
CA ALA A 119 -5.09 0.89 -2.75
C ALA A 119 -4.24 0.70 -3.99
N ILE A 120 -3.39 1.68 -4.30
CA ILE A 120 -2.58 1.69 -5.51
C ILE A 120 -1.12 1.90 -5.11
N ARG A 121 -0.21 1.21 -5.78
CA ARG A 121 1.22 1.50 -5.79
C ARG A 121 1.65 1.75 -7.23
N LEU A 122 2.33 2.86 -7.46
CA LEU A 122 2.98 3.16 -8.72
C LEU A 122 4.49 3.27 -8.51
N LYS A 123 5.27 2.74 -9.43
CA LYS A 123 6.72 2.96 -9.52
C LYS A 123 7.01 3.77 -10.77
N ILE A 124 7.73 4.87 -10.56
CA ILE A 124 8.09 5.78 -11.63
C ILE A 124 9.54 5.52 -12.03
N ALA A 125 9.76 5.27 -13.31
CA ALA A 125 11.08 5.09 -13.89
C ALA A 125 11.17 5.86 -15.22
N ASN A 126 12.22 6.65 -15.38
CA ASN A 126 12.44 7.45 -16.60
C ASN A 126 11.24 8.36 -16.96
N GLY A 127 10.52 8.88 -15.96
CA GLY A 127 9.36 9.75 -16.18
C GLY A 127 8.08 9.02 -16.61
N LEU A 128 8.04 7.68 -16.53
CA LEU A 128 6.88 6.87 -16.87
C LEU A 128 6.51 5.93 -15.72
N ILE A 129 5.26 5.52 -15.66
CA ILE A 129 4.80 4.46 -14.75
C ILE A 129 5.31 3.13 -15.30
N ALA A 130 6.26 2.51 -14.60
CA ALA A 130 6.84 1.22 -14.95
C ALA A 130 6.11 0.06 -14.29
N GLU A 131 5.51 0.30 -13.12
CA GLU A 131 4.77 -0.69 -12.36
C GLU A 131 3.51 -0.07 -11.76
N ALA A 132 2.40 -0.80 -11.83
CA ALA A 132 1.15 -0.45 -11.19
C ALA A 132 0.57 -1.69 -10.49
N GLU A 133 0.42 -1.61 -9.18
CA GLU A 133 -0.23 -2.63 -8.36
C GLU A 133 -1.45 -2.00 -7.71
N GLN A 134 -2.60 -2.66 -7.81
CA GLN A 134 -3.80 -2.18 -7.14
C GLN A 134 -4.56 -3.30 -6.44
N LEU A 135 -5.14 -2.93 -5.30
CA LEU A 135 -6.10 -3.71 -4.54
C LEU A 135 -7.44 -2.99 -4.61
N VAL A 136 -8.47 -3.65 -5.13
CA VAL A 136 -9.80 -3.08 -5.35
C VAL A 136 -10.83 -3.88 -4.55
N LEU A 137 -11.55 -3.20 -3.66
CA LEU A 137 -12.54 -3.82 -2.78
C LEU A 137 -13.94 -3.38 -3.19
N ARG A 138 -14.74 -4.36 -3.63
CA ARG A 138 -16.06 -4.14 -4.23
C ARG A 138 -17.21 -4.51 -3.31
N SER A 139 -17.04 -5.55 -2.51
CA SER A 139 -18.13 -6.15 -1.71
C SER A 139 -18.00 -5.85 -0.21
N SER A 140 -19.12 -5.82 0.49
CA SER A 140 -19.16 -5.83 1.96
C SER A 140 -19.04 -7.25 2.54
N SER A 141 -19.33 -8.28 1.76
CA SER A 141 -19.33 -9.68 2.23
C SER A 141 -17.93 -10.16 2.65
N ASP A 142 -16.88 -9.53 2.09
CA ASP A 142 -15.50 -9.91 2.33
C ASP A 142 -14.89 -9.29 3.62
N THR A 143 -15.66 -8.49 4.35
CA THR A 143 -15.21 -7.75 5.54
C THR A 143 -15.57 -8.40 6.86
N MET A 144 -16.15 -9.61 6.85
CA MET A 144 -16.68 -10.28 8.05
C MET A 144 -17.67 -9.42 8.84
N GLY A 145 -18.42 -8.54 8.16
CA GLY A 145 -19.41 -7.68 8.77
C GLY A 145 -18.88 -6.39 9.42
N MET A 146 -17.60 -6.10 9.35
CA MET A 146 -17.00 -4.90 9.96
C MET A 146 -17.63 -3.60 9.45
N THR A 147 -17.98 -3.53 8.17
CA THR A 147 -18.62 -2.36 7.56
C THR A 147 -20.15 -2.36 7.69
N GLY A 148 -20.73 -3.36 8.32
CA GLY A 148 -22.17 -3.57 8.41
C GLY A 148 -22.78 -3.82 7.04
N LYS A 149 -23.73 -2.97 6.62
CA LYS A 149 -24.41 -3.08 5.31
C LYS A 149 -23.70 -2.30 4.19
N LEU A 150 -22.67 -1.52 4.53
CA LEU A 150 -21.93 -0.71 3.56
C LEU A 150 -20.92 -1.55 2.80
N SER A 151 -20.66 -1.21 1.54
CA SER A 151 -19.46 -1.65 0.87
C SER A 151 -18.21 -1.02 1.54
N VAL A 152 -17.02 -1.60 1.29
CA VAL A 152 -15.79 -0.98 1.81
C VAL A 152 -15.59 0.41 1.21
N GLY A 153 -15.91 0.58 -0.08
CA GLY A 153 -15.86 1.89 -0.74
C GLY A 153 -16.73 2.94 -0.06
N GLU A 154 -17.99 2.59 0.28
CA GLU A 154 -18.89 3.49 1.01
C GLU A 154 -18.38 3.82 2.42
N SER A 155 -17.83 2.83 3.12
CA SER A 155 -17.30 3.02 4.46
C SER A 155 -16.08 3.95 4.45
N VAL A 156 -15.13 3.74 3.53
CA VAL A 156 -13.95 4.60 3.36
C VAL A 156 -14.35 6.01 2.92
N GLU A 157 -15.31 6.14 1.98
CA GLU A 157 -15.78 7.45 1.51
C GLU A 157 -16.42 8.29 2.63
N LYS A 158 -17.07 7.64 3.61
CA LYS A 158 -17.63 8.33 4.79
C LYS A 158 -16.58 9.00 5.68
N MET A 159 -15.32 8.58 5.63
CA MET A 159 -14.23 9.26 6.33
C MET A 159 -13.93 10.64 5.72
N ARG A 160 -14.35 10.90 4.47
CA ARG A 160 -14.23 12.15 3.69
C ARG A 160 -12.80 12.54 3.35
N LYS A 161 -11.87 12.47 4.30
CA LYS A 161 -10.45 12.83 4.14
C LYS A 161 -9.61 12.01 5.12
N PRO A 162 -8.31 11.82 4.84
CA PRO A 162 -7.38 11.23 5.79
C PRO A 162 -7.33 12.02 7.09
N HIS A 163 -7.07 11.35 8.19
CA HIS A 163 -6.92 12.00 9.49
C HIS A 163 -5.77 13.02 9.46
N GLU A 164 -5.92 14.13 10.19
CA GLU A 164 -4.98 15.26 10.11
C GLU A 164 -3.55 14.91 10.52
N ILE A 165 -3.37 13.96 11.44
CA ILE A 165 -2.06 13.46 11.86
C ILE A 165 -1.17 13.02 10.68
N TYR A 166 -1.75 12.56 9.59
CA TYR A 166 -0.99 12.14 8.40
C TYR A 166 -0.47 13.31 7.56
N ARG A 167 -0.91 14.53 7.85
CA ARG A 167 -0.44 15.76 7.19
C ARG A 167 0.69 16.43 7.94
N GLU A 168 0.85 16.11 9.21
CA GLU A 168 1.86 16.71 10.07
C GLU A 168 3.25 16.20 9.67
N ALA A 169 4.13 17.11 9.26
CA ALA A 169 5.52 16.80 9.00
C ALA A 169 6.28 16.62 10.32
N ILE A 170 7.09 15.57 10.39
CA ILE A 170 8.02 15.37 11.50
C ILE A 170 9.22 16.29 11.30
N PRO A 171 9.67 17.04 12.33
CA PRO A 171 10.89 17.84 12.26
C PRO A 171 12.06 16.99 11.75
N GLU A 172 12.88 17.55 10.88
CA GLU A 172 13.93 16.79 10.18
C GLU A 172 14.87 16.02 11.14
N ALA A 173 15.23 16.64 12.25
CA ALA A 173 16.07 16.04 13.27
C ALA A 173 15.42 14.87 14.04
N GLU A 174 14.10 14.71 13.95
CA GLU A 174 13.34 13.65 14.61
C GLU A 174 12.86 12.57 13.62
N ARG A 175 13.15 12.72 12.32
CA ARG A 175 12.75 11.76 11.28
C ARG A 175 13.53 10.47 11.42
N LEU A 176 12.82 9.39 11.50
CA LEU A 176 13.41 8.06 11.45
C LEU A 176 13.92 7.75 10.04
N SER A 177 14.92 6.88 9.97
CA SER A 177 15.35 6.29 8.71
C SER A 177 14.26 5.43 8.09
N ARG A 178 14.39 5.14 6.80
CA ARG A 178 13.50 4.22 6.08
C ARG A 178 13.45 2.85 6.76
N GLU A 179 14.61 2.33 7.13
CA GLU A 179 14.75 1.02 7.76
C GLU A 179 14.09 0.96 9.14
N GLU A 180 14.20 2.03 9.93
CA GLU A 180 13.55 2.13 11.24
C GLU A 180 12.03 2.19 11.11
N LEU A 181 11.49 2.92 10.14
CA LEU A 181 10.05 2.98 9.87
C LEU A 181 9.52 1.60 9.46
N ILE A 182 10.18 0.91 8.51
CA ILE A 182 9.83 -0.43 8.07
C ILE A 182 9.91 -1.43 9.23
N LYS A 183 10.98 -1.39 10.01
CA LYS A 183 11.17 -2.27 11.18
C LYS A 183 10.06 -2.08 12.20
N THR A 184 9.72 -0.83 12.52
CA THR A 184 8.67 -0.51 13.49
C THR A 184 7.31 -0.99 13.00
N ALA A 185 6.95 -0.73 11.73
CA ALA A 185 5.72 -1.23 11.15
C ALA A 185 5.68 -2.77 11.12
N ASN A 186 6.82 -3.42 10.83
CA ASN A 186 6.88 -4.89 10.80
C ASN A 186 6.67 -5.55 12.17
N TYR A 187 6.91 -4.86 13.28
CA TYR A 187 6.55 -5.37 14.61
C TYR A 187 5.04 -5.60 14.76
N TYR A 188 4.21 -4.79 14.09
CA TYR A 188 2.78 -5.03 14.03
C TYR A 188 2.44 -6.38 13.36
N PHE A 189 3.01 -6.64 12.17
CA PHE A 189 2.81 -7.91 11.48
C PHE A 189 3.31 -9.11 12.29
N SER A 190 4.46 -8.98 12.90
CA SER A 190 5.04 -10.05 13.74
C SER A 190 4.21 -10.25 15.02
N GLY A 191 3.64 -9.20 15.58
CA GLY A 191 2.78 -9.25 16.76
C GLY A 191 1.41 -9.85 16.48
N LEU A 192 0.89 -9.72 15.25
CA LEU A 192 -0.34 -10.38 14.83
C LEU A 192 -0.14 -11.86 14.56
N GLN A 193 0.97 -12.20 13.89
CA GLN A 193 1.26 -13.58 13.54
C GLN A 193 1.39 -14.44 14.80
N LYS A 194 0.49 -15.45 14.93
CA LYS A 194 0.45 -16.35 16.09
C LYS A 194 0.34 -15.57 17.42
N ASN A 195 -0.47 -14.52 17.43
CA ASN A 195 -0.76 -13.76 18.65
C ASN A 195 -1.40 -14.69 19.69
N ASP A 196 -0.58 -15.15 20.64
CA ASP A 196 -0.98 -16.04 21.71
C ASP A 196 -0.56 -15.42 23.04
N HIS A 197 -1.53 -15.21 23.93
CA HIS A 197 -1.35 -14.65 25.27
C HIS A 197 -0.52 -13.34 25.33
N GLY A 198 -0.54 -12.54 24.25
CA GLY A 198 0.04 -11.20 24.21
C GLY A 198 1.54 -11.13 24.44
N LYS A 199 2.27 -12.21 24.21
CA LYS A 199 3.73 -12.27 24.36
C LYS A 199 4.41 -11.69 23.13
N GLY A 200 4.79 -10.42 23.19
CA GLY A 200 5.48 -9.78 22.07
C GLY A 200 5.93 -8.36 22.39
N TYR A 201 6.63 -7.76 21.46
CA TYR A 201 6.98 -6.34 21.48
C TYR A 201 6.00 -5.57 20.62
N TYR A 202 5.24 -4.69 21.25
CA TYR A 202 4.14 -3.93 20.64
C TYR A 202 4.41 -2.43 20.75
N PRO A 203 5.14 -1.81 19.81
CA PRO A 203 5.53 -0.41 19.85
C PRO A 203 4.37 0.49 19.44
N PHE A 204 3.35 0.60 20.29
CA PHE A 204 2.24 1.52 20.10
C PHE A 204 2.37 2.71 21.04
N THR A 205 1.90 3.89 20.59
CA THR A 205 1.63 5.00 21.52
C THR A 205 0.36 4.70 22.31
N ASP A 206 0.19 5.37 23.47
CA ASP A 206 -1.00 5.17 24.30
C ASP A 206 -2.28 5.64 23.60
N ASP A 207 -2.17 6.61 22.69
CA ASP A 207 -3.26 7.15 21.87
C ASP A 207 -3.36 6.50 20.50
N CYS A 208 -2.80 5.30 20.32
CA CYS A 208 -2.86 4.61 19.05
C CYS A 208 -4.30 4.28 18.64
N HIS A 209 -4.65 4.62 17.39
CA HIS A 209 -5.92 4.27 16.76
C HIS A 209 -5.71 3.40 15.51
N ARG A 210 -6.65 2.45 15.33
CA ARG A 210 -6.70 1.61 14.13
C ARG A 210 -8.04 1.75 13.43
N VAL A 211 -8.01 1.91 12.10
CA VAL A 211 -9.18 1.97 11.23
C VAL A 211 -9.03 0.86 10.17
N GLU A 212 -10.03 0.03 10.04
CA GLU A 212 -10.05 -1.10 9.11
C GLU A 212 -11.27 -0.99 8.19
N ASN A 213 -11.03 -1.03 6.89
CA ASN A 213 -12.09 -0.90 5.88
C ASN A 213 -13.01 0.33 6.12
N GLY A 214 -12.41 1.46 6.56
CA GLY A 214 -13.13 2.69 6.87
C GLY A 214 -13.89 2.69 8.20
N THR A 215 -13.75 1.65 9.04
CA THR A 215 -14.43 1.52 10.34
C THR A 215 -13.42 1.54 11.48
N PRO A 216 -13.63 2.31 12.55
CA PRO A 216 -12.78 2.26 13.73
C PRO A 216 -12.71 0.85 14.33
N ALA A 217 -11.49 0.32 14.49
CA ALA A 217 -11.22 -1.01 15.04
C ALA A 217 -10.68 -0.95 16.48
N THR A 218 -10.35 0.23 16.99
CA THR A 218 -9.88 0.47 18.37
C THR A 218 -10.56 1.67 18.97
N ASN A 219 -10.56 1.75 20.31
CA ASN A 219 -11.06 2.90 21.09
C ASN A 219 -12.49 3.31 20.73
N VAL A 220 -13.32 2.37 20.26
CA VAL A 220 -14.72 2.64 19.98
C VAL A 220 -15.43 2.93 21.30
N PRO A 221 -16.21 4.01 21.41
CA PRO A 221 -16.95 4.31 22.63
C PRO A 221 -17.83 3.14 23.06
N VAL A 222 -17.84 2.85 24.36
CA VAL A 222 -18.76 1.86 24.93
C VAL A 222 -20.16 2.45 24.95
N PRO A 223 -21.20 1.74 24.47
CA PRO A 223 -22.56 2.22 24.52
C PRO A 223 -23.00 2.51 25.96
N GLU A 224 -23.85 3.53 26.12
CA GLU A 224 -24.38 3.90 27.44
C GLU A 224 -25.04 2.70 28.15
N GLY A 225 -24.77 2.53 29.42
CA GLY A 225 -25.25 1.42 30.23
C GLY A 225 -24.51 0.09 30.06
N GLN A 226 -23.57 0.00 29.13
CA GLN A 226 -22.74 -1.18 28.97
C GLN A 226 -21.39 -1.03 29.71
N LYS A 227 -20.86 -2.15 30.19
CA LYS A 227 -19.53 -2.19 30.81
C LYS A 227 -18.48 -2.47 29.75
N ARG A 228 -17.37 -1.71 29.76
CA ARG A 228 -16.21 -1.98 28.89
C ARG A 228 -15.64 -3.37 29.22
N PRO A 229 -15.45 -4.27 28.22
CA PRO A 229 -14.81 -5.55 28.47
C PRO A 229 -13.39 -5.36 29.01
N ASP A 230 -13.00 -6.18 29.98
CA ASP A 230 -11.64 -6.18 30.50
C ASP A 230 -10.73 -7.01 29.60
N PRO A 231 -9.67 -6.42 28.99
CA PRO A 231 -8.79 -7.16 28.07
C PRO A 231 -8.02 -8.31 28.73
N LYS A 232 -7.89 -8.31 30.06
CA LYS A 232 -7.18 -9.37 30.81
C LYS A 232 -8.02 -10.61 31.08
N THR A 233 -9.34 -10.48 31.04
CA THR A 233 -10.27 -11.58 31.41
C THR A 233 -11.24 -11.94 30.30
N SER A 234 -11.35 -11.11 29.27
CA SER A 234 -12.24 -11.38 28.14
C SER A 234 -11.71 -12.52 27.28
N THR A 235 -12.63 -13.34 26.79
CA THR A 235 -12.36 -14.38 25.78
C THR A 235 -12.80 -13.95 24.37
N VAL A 236 -13.32 -12.73 24.24
CA VAL A 236 -13.83 -12.18 22.99
C VAL A 236 -13.12 -10.86 22.72
N TYR A 237 -12.61 -10.72 21.49
CA TYR A 237 -11.99 -9.50 21.00
C TYR A 237 -12.93 -8.31 21.07
N SER A 238 -12.42 -7.13 21.41
CA SER A 238 -13.22 -5.92 21.52
C SER A 238 -12.60 -4.72 20.82
N SER A 239 -13.41 -4.00 20.02
CA SER A 239 -13.04 -2.72 19.43
C SER A 239 -13.01 -1.56 20.44
N HIS A 240 -13.50 -1.78 21.68
CA HIS A 240 -13.42 -0.78 22.73
C HIS A 240 -12.02 -0.64 23.35
N TRP A 241 -11.12 -1.57 23.05
CA TRP A 241 -9.74 -1.56 23.51
C TRP A 241 -8.85 -0.71 22.61
N GLY A 242 -7.76 -0.18 23.19
CA GLY A 242 -6.69 0.46 22.42
C GLY A 242 -5.81 -0.56 21.67
N CYS A 243 -4.93 -0.08 20.79
CA CYS A 243 -4.07 -0.94 19.98
C CYS A 243 -3.27 -1.92 20.85
N LYS A 244 -2.61 -1.42 21.89
CA LYS A 244 -1.77 -2.24 22.77
C LYS A 244 -2.58 -3.28 23.54
N GLU A 245 -3.72 -2.91 24.09
CA GLU A 245 -4.60 -3.83 24.83
C GLU A 245 -5.10 -4.97 23.94
N GLN A 246 -5.43 -4.69 22.67
CA GLN A 246 -5.87 -5.73 21.73
C GLN A 246 -4.77 -6.77 21.46
N PHE A 247 -3.52 -6.33 21.36
CA PHE A 247 -2.39 -7.23 21.17
C PHE A 247 -2.03 -8.01 22.43
N GLU A 248 -2.05 -7.34 23.60
CA GLU A 248 -1.76 -7.97 24.90
C GLU A 248 -2.85 -8.95 25.33
N ALA A 249 -4.09 -8.77 24.90
CA ALA A 249 -5.17 -9.71 25.15
C ALA A 249 -4.93 -11.10 24.51
N GLY A 250 -4.07 -11.19 23.47
CA GLY A 250 -3.69 -12.45 22.87
C GLY A 250 -4.80 -13.19 22.12
N LEU A 251 -5.83 -12.48 21.65
CA LEU A 251 -7.03 -13.07 21.03
C LEU A 251 -7.00 -13.09 19.50
N MET A 252 -5.87 -12.71 18.88
CA MET A 252 -5.73 -12.66 17.42
C MET A 252 -4.98 -13.88 16.85
N GLY A 253 -4.85 -14.95 17.61
CA GLY A 253 -4.18 -16.19 17.22
C GLY A 253 -4.79 -16.94 16.02
N PHE A 254 -5.97 -16.51 15.55
CA PHE A 254 -6.58 -16.98 14.32
C PHE A 254 -5.82 -16.55 13.06
N ILE A 255 -4.94 -15.55 13.16
CA ILE A 255 -4.00 -15.17 12.10
C ILE A 255 -2.77 -16.08 12.22
N SER A 256 -2.73 -17.13 11.40
CA SER A 256 -1.68 -18.15 11.50
C SER A 256 -0.35 -17.71 10.91
N ARG A 257 -0.37 -16.83 9.90
CA ARG A 257 0.81 -16.32 9.24
C ARG A 257 0.52 -14.97 8.56
N VAL A 258 1.46 -14.03 8.70
CA VAL A 258 1.51 -12.80 7.91
C VAL A 258 2.68 -12.90 6.93
N ARG A 259 2.42 -13.02 5.64
CA ARG A 259 3.40 -13.30 4.59
C ARG A 259 3.41 -12.28 3.48
N ASP A 260 4.42 -12.39 2.58
CA ASP A 260 4.64 -11.46 1.46
C ASP A 260 4.60 -9.99 1.93
N ARG A 261 5.32 -9.71 3.03
CA ARG A 261 5.34 -8.39 3.68
C ARG A 261 6.16 -7.42 2.83
N ARG A 262 5.49 -6.61 2.02
CA ARG A 262 6.11 -5.68 1.07
C ARG A 262 5.84 -4.23 1.46
N PHE A 263 6.84 -3.56 2.05
CA PHE A 263 6.77 -2.13 2.36
C PHE A 263 7.09 -1.33 1.10
N VAL A 264 6.07 -0.94 0.37
CA VAL A 264 6.14 -0.44 -1.01
C VAL A 264 6.32 1.07 -1.11
N ALA A 265 5.98 1.82 -0.07
CA ALA A 265 6.24 3.24 -0.01
C ALA A 265 6.52 3.68 1.43
N VAL A 266 7.50 4.57 1.60
CA VAL A 266 7.87 5.14 2.90
C VAL A 266 8.02 6.64 2.76
N ASP A 267 7.13 7.36 3.44
CA ASP A 267 7.17 8.82 3.54
C ASP A 267 7.86 9.22 4.85
N ARG A 268 9.18 9.46 4.79
CA ARG A 268 9.97 9.82 5.96
C ARG A 268 9.60 11.18 6.55
N GLU A 269 9.17 12.11 5.71
CA GLU A 269 8.76 13.44 6.15
C GLU A 269 7.56 13.36 7.11
N ARG A 270 6.65 12.44 6.84
CA ARG A 270 5.44 12.24 7.64
C ARG A 270 5.48 10.96 8.49
N GLY A 271 6.61 10.25 8.52
CA GLY A 271 6.76 9.02 9.31
C GLY A 271 5.73 7.94 8.94
N ILE A 272 5.46 7.77 7.64
CA ILE A 272 4.46 6.81 7.18
C ILE A 272 5.17 5.65 6.44
N ALA A 273 4.84 4.42 6.82
CA ALA A 273 5.17 3.22 6.04
C ALA A 273 3.88 2.60 5.49
N PHE A 274 3.88 2.25 4.20
CA PHE A 274 2.76 1.60 3.53
C PHE A 274 3.19 0.22 3.03
N ALA A 275 2.38 -0.81 3.31
CA ALA A 275 2.67 -2.18 2.96
C ALA A 275 1.49 -2.88 2.30
N PHE A 276 1.82 -3.83 1.39
CA PHE A 276 0.94 -4.93 1.01
C PHE A 276 1.39 -6.21 1.70
N GLY A 277 0.45 -7.11 1.92
CA GLY A 277 0.72 -8.43 2.48
C GLY A 277 -0.49 -9.35 2.47
N PHE A 278 -0.31 -10.53 3.03
CA PHE A 278 -1.35 -11.53 3.17
C PHE A 278 -1.41 -12.04 4.61
N PHE A 279 -2.60 -12.11 5.17
CA PHE A 279 -2.86 -12.67 6.49
C PHE A 279 -3.59 -14.00 6.32
N ASP A 280 -2.87 -15.09 6.53
CA ASP A 280 -3.41 -16.43 6.39
C ASP A 280 -4.21 -16.84 7.63
N HIS A 281 -5.32 -17.51 7.38
CA HIS A 281 -6.20 -18.14 8.37
C HIS A 281 -6.31 -19.60 8.00
N ASP A 282 -5.30 -20.39 8.34
CA ASP A 282 -5.15 -21.80 7.92
C ASP A 282 -6.32 -22.68 8.39
N SER A 283 -6.76 -22.50 9.63
CA SER A 283 -7.91 -23.23 10.19
C SER A 283 -9.23 -22.91 9.48
N LEU A 284 -9.33 -21.78 8.79
CA LEU A 284 -10.51 -21.31 8.07
C LEU A 284 -10.36 -21.46 6.54
N ASN A 285 -9.17 -21.87 6.08
CA ASN A 285 -8.84 -22.09 4.67
C ASN A 285 -9.11 -20.87 3.76
N TRP A 286 -8.76 -19.66 4.22
CA TRP A 286 -8.79 -18.43 3.45
C TRP A 286 -7.71 -17.46 3.92
N THR A 287 -7.52 -16.38 3.18
CA THR A 287 -6.49 -15.36 3.41
C THR A 287 -7.11 -13.97 3.28
N TRP A 288 -6.64 -12.99 4.05
CA TRP A 288 -6.83 -11.58 3.73
C TRP A 288 -5.69 -11.08 2.87
N GLN A 289 -6.01 -10.48 1.73
CA GLN A 289 -5.10 -9.60 1.01
C GLN A 289 -5.30 -8.19 1.53
N ILE A 290 -4.22 -7.55 1.96
CA ILE A 290 -4.26 -6.30 2.72
C ILE A 290 -3.35 -5.24 2.11
N ALA A 291 -3.81 -3.99 2.18
CA ALA A 291 -3.02 -2.78 2.05
C ALA A 291 -3.13 -2.00 3.35
N GLU A 292 -2.01 -1.74 4.01
CA GLU A 292 -1.98 -1.19 5.35
C GLU A 292 -0.90 -0.12 5.50
N LEU A 293 -1.24 0.96 6.16
CA LEU A 293 -0.33 2.06 6.44
C LEU A 293 -0.20 2.32 7.94
N PHE A 294 0.99 2.76 8.32
CA PHE A 294 1.39 3.01 9.70
C PHE A 294 1.94 4.42 9.82
N ARG A 295 1.33 5.26 10.66
CA ARG A 295 1.93 6.49 11.13
C ARG A 295 2.81 6.17 12.33
N ILE A 296 4.10 6.52 12.24
CA ILE A 296 5.11 6.17 13.23
C ILE A 296 5.79 7.45 13.70
N GLU A 297 5.88 7.61 15.02
CA GLU A 297 6.54 8.72 15.67
C GLU A 297 7.45 8.20 16.80
N LYS A 298 8.71 8.65 16.82
CA LYS A 298 9.68 8.27 17.86
C LYS A 298 9.77 6.75 18.08
N GLY A 299 9.68 5.97 17.00
CA GLY A 299 9.75 4.51 17.06
C GLY A 299 8.47 3.80 17.54
N ASN A 300 7.35 4.50 17.67
CA ASN A 300 6.07 3.92 18.04
C ASN A 300 4.99 4.18 16.98
N ILE A 301 4.11 3.21 16.79
CA ILE A 301 2.97 3.29 15.89
C ILE A 301 1.85 4.08 16.58
N ARG A 302 1.44 5.18 15.98
CA ARG A 302 0.41 6.07 16.52
C ARG A 302 -0.93 5.92 15.85
N ARG A 303 -0.92 5.55 14.54
CA ARG A 303 -2.15 5.32 13.80
C ARG A 303 -1.94 4.31 12.69
N ILE A 304 -2.98 3.50 12.45
CA ILE A 304 -3.00 2.47 11.41
C ILE A 304 -4.29 2.65 10.60
N GLU A 305 -4.19 2.58 9.29
CA GLU A 305 -5.34 2.43 8.40
C GLU A 305 -5.09 1.29 7.42
N ALA A 306 -6.09 0.43 7.26
CA ALA A 306 -6.02 -0.71 6.38
C ALA A 306 -7.28 -0.86 5.54
N ILE A 307 -7.10 -1.34 4.32
CA ILE A 307 -8.19 -1.96 3.55
C ILE A 307 -7.77 -3.38 3.17
N PHE A 308 -8.70 -4.29 3.30
CA PHE A 308 -8.46 -5.69 2.99
C PHE A 308 -9.73 -6.42 2.62
N HIS A 309 -9.56 -7.49 1.87
CA HIS A 309 -10.64 -8.40 1.51
C HIS A 309 -10.20 -9.86 1.66
N ARG A 310 -11.19 -10.73 1.74
CA ARG A 310 -10.99 -12.16 1.75
C ARG A 310 -10.64 -12.65 0.34
N CYS A 311 -9.60 -13.48 0.25
CA CYS A 311 -9.19 -14.15 -0.97
C CYS A 311 -8.90 -15.64 -0.73
N PRO A 312 -8.72 -16.45 -1.78
CA PRO A 312 -8.36 -17.85 -1.65
C PRO A 312 -7.08 -18.05 -0.82
N TYR A 313 -7.07 -19.12 0.01
CA TYR A 313 -5.90 -19.49 0.79
C TYR A 313 -4.68 -19.72 -0.11
N GLY A 314 -3.53 -19.17 0.28
CA GLY A 314 -2.29 -19.33 -0.47
C GLY A 314 -2.17 -18.45 -1.72
N MET A 315 -3.10 -17.52 -1.97
CA MET A 315 -3.02 -16.57 -3.08
C MET A 315 -1.71 -15.80 -3.06
N ASN A 316 -1.14 -15.49 -4.24
CA ASN A 316 0.09 -14.72 -4.41
C ASN A 316 -0.21 -13.33 -4.98
N SER A 317 0.68 -12.37 -4.71
CA SER A 317 0.57 -10.98 -5.17
C SER A 317 0.89 -10.78 -6.67
N GLY A 318 1.58 -11.74 -7.27
CA GLY A 318 2.16 -11.57 -8.61
C GLY A 318 3.44 -10.70 -8.63
N TRP A 319 3.95 -10.25 -7.48
CA TRP A 319 5.17 -9.43 -7.34
C TRP A 319 6.35 -10.20 -6.74
N SER A 320 6.08 -11.25 -6.02
CA SER A 320 7.05 -12.13 -5.36
C SER A 320 7.12 -13.49 -6.07
N THR A 321 8.25 -14.18 -5.98
CA THR A 321 8.29 -15.62 -6.33
C THR A 321 7.40 -16.39 -5.37
N TYR A 322 7.15 -17.68 -5.64
CA TYR A 322 6.37 -18.51 -4.74
C TYR A 322 6.98 -18.55 -3.34
N GLU A 323 8.28 -18.80 -3.24
CA GLU A 323 9.02 -18.89 -1.96
C GLU A 323 8.99 -17.57 -1.19
N GLN A 324 9.17 -16.44 -1.89
CA GLN A 324 9.06 -15.10 -1.31
C GLN A 324 7.65 -14.83 -0.82
N GLY A 325 6.64 -15.13 -1.63
CA GLY A 325 5.23 -14.90 -1.31
C GLY A 325 4.72 -15.77 -0.17
N MET A 326 5.38 -16.90 0.09
CA MET A 326 5.07 -17.79 1.22
C MET A 326 5.91 -17.49 2.47
N SER A 327 6.89 -16.61 2.38
CA SER A 327 7.76 -16.19 3.50
C SER A 327 7.05 -15.17 4.39
N ASP A 328 7.30 -15.26 5.69
CA ASP A 328 6.91 -14.27 6.71
C ASP A 328 7.97 -13.17 6.93
N GLN A 329 9.03 -13.18 6.12
CA GLN A 329 10.05 -12.13 6.14
C GLN A 329 9.64 -10.95 5.26
N ILE A 330 10.23 -9.78 5.53
CA ILE A 330 10.08 -8.60 4.69
C ILE A 330 10.65 -8.91 3.31
N GLN A 331 9.86 -8.67 2.27
CA GLN A 331 10.27 -8.87 0.89
C GLN A 331 10.82 -7.56 0.32
N SER A 332 12.01 -7.63 -0.28
CA SER A 332 12.59 -6.51 -1.02
C SER A 332 11.91 -6.40 -2.38
N ILE A 333 11.25 -5.28 -2.64
CA ILE A 333 10.75 -4.91 -3.97
C ILE A 333 11.89 -4.19 -4.68
N ARG A 334 12.39 -4.77 -5.76
CA ARG A 334 13.46 -4.17 -6.59
C ARG A 334 12.89 -3.40 -7.74
#